data_0b3dfc972aefa3b3e15f22a7cfc94f34
#
_entry.id   0b3dfc972aefa3b3e15f22a7cfc94f34
#
_cell.length_a   1.000
_cell.length_b   1.000
_cell.length_c   1.000
_cell.angle_alpha   90.00
_cell.angle_beta   90.00
_cell.angle_gamma   90.00
#
_symmetry.space_group_name_H-M   'P 1'
#
loop_
_entity.id
_entity.type
_entity.pdbx_description
1 polymer ?
#
loop_
_entity_poly.entity_id
_entity_poly.type
_entity_poly.pdbx_seq_one_letter_code
_entity_poly.pdbx_strand_id
1 'polypeptide(L)'
;MASFAKLNSENIVITVVSVVNEVIKDSNGVEQEQLGIDFLKTLYNEPNAVWKQTSYNTRGGIHSSGGTPFRKNHAGIGMTYDSNRDAFISPKPFNSWILNENTCLWEAPIPMPTTELENNQFYSWDEENQSWNLTTI
;
A
#
# COMPACT_ATOMS: atom_id res chain seq x y z
N MET A 1 4.69 5.54 -15.23
CA MET A 1 3.50 6.19 -14.62
C MET A 1 3.73 6.40 -13.13
N ALA A 2 3.34 7.55 -12.62
CA ALA A 2 3.34 7.83 -11.19
C ALA A 2 1.94 7.63 -10.64
N SER A 3 1.81 7.06 -9.45
CA SER A 3 0.53 6.76 -8.83
C SER A 3 0.30 7.65 -7.61
N PHE A 4 -0.94 8.07 -7.40
CA PHE A 4 -1.32 8.95 -6.29
C PHE A 4 -2.61 8.45 -5.64
N ALA A 5 -2.60 8.43 -4.32
CA ALA A 5 -3.77 8.07 -3.51
C ALA A 5 -4.43 9.33 -2.99
N LYS A 6 -5.75 9.41 -3.12
CA LYS A 6 -6.56 10.48 -2.52
C LYS A 6 -7.07 10.00 -1.17
N LEU A 7 -6.91 10.83 -0.15
CA LEU A 7 -7.30 10.52 1.21
C LEU A 7 -8.54 11.33 1.62
N ASN A 8 -9.40 10.72 2.43
CA ASN A 8 -10.48 11.44 3.09
C ASN A 8 -9.99 12.10 4.40
N SER A 9 -10.89 12.71 5.15
CA SER A 9 -10.55 13.39 6.41
C SER A 9 -10.03 12.45 7.51
N GLU A 10 -10.22 11.15 7.36
CA GLU A 10 -9.74 10.12 8.31
C GLU A 10 -8.47 9.42 7.80
N ASN A 11 -7.85 9.96 6.75
CA ASN A 11 -6.67 9.39 6.09
C ASN A 11 -6.91 8.01 5.46
N ILE A 12 -8.15 7.74 5.07
CA ILE A 12 -8.49 6.52 4.35
C ILE A 12 -8.41 6.79 2.86
N VAL A 13 -7.78 5.88 2.12
CA VAL A 13 -7.66 5.94 0.67
C VAL A 13 -9.03 5.73 0.03
N ILE A 14 -9.49 6.73 -0.74
CA ILE A 14 -10.79 6.69 -1.41
C ILE A 14 -10.67 6.51 -2.92
N THR A 15 -9.51 6.82 -3.49
CA THR A 15 -9.22 6.51 -4.89
C THR A 15 -7.70 6.51 -5.11
N VAL A 16 -7.27 5.82 -6.17
CA VAL A 16 -5.88 5.82 -6.62
C VAL A 16 -5.88 6.08 -8.12
N VAL A 17 -5.07 7.03 -8.55
CA VAL A 17 -4.96 7.39 -9.98
C VAL A 17 -3.50 7.35 -10.40
N SER A 18 -3.28 7.20 -11.70
CA SER A 18 -1.95 7.24 -12.29
C SER A 18 -1.84 8.45 -13.23
N VAL A 19 -0.71 9.11 -13.18
CA VAL A 19 -0.38 10.21 -14.10
C VAL A 19 0.90 9.87 -14.86
N VAL A 20 1.05 10.45 -16.06
CA VAL A 20 2.28 10.24 -16.84
C VAL A 20 3.45 10.90 -16.12
N ASN A 21 4.65 10.29 -16.21
CA ASN A 21 5.83 10.76 -15.49
C ASN A 21 6.21 12.20 -15.82
N GLU A 22 5.94 12.64 -17.05
CA GLU A 22 6.28 14.01 -17.47
C GLU A 22 5.58 15.08 -16.62
N VAL A 23 4.40 14.80 -16.10
CA VAL A 23 3.62 15.74 -15.26
C VAL A 23 4.32 16.04 -13.95
N ILE A 24 5.07 15.09 -13.41
CA ILE A 24 5.71 15.24 -12.10
C ILE A 24 7.17 15.65 -12.17
N LYS A 25 7.73 15.81 -13.38
CA LYS A 25 9.11 16.25 -13.56
C LYS A 25 9.22 17.78 -13.52
N ASP A 26 10.24 18.27 -12.80
CA ASP A 26 10.58 19.68 -12.79
C ASP A 26 11.40 20.07 -14.03
N SER A 27 11.85 21.34 -14.09
CA SER A 27 12.63 21.84 -15.21
C SER A 27 13.99 21.14 -15.40
N ASN A 28 14.47 20.44 -14.39
CA ASN A 28 15.71 19.65 -14.42
C ASN A 28 15.48 18.18 -14.71
N GLY A 29 14.22 17.78 -14.97
CA GLY A 29 13.84 16.39 -15.22
C GLY A 29 13.75 15.53 -13.95
N VAL A 30 13.76 16.16 -12.77
CA VAL A 30 13.65 15.45 -11.47
C VAL A 30 12.19 15.33 -11.06
N GLU A 31 11.79 14.13 -10.69
CA GLU A 31 10.44 13.85 -10.25
C GLU A 31 10.17 14.48 -8.88
N GLN A 32 9.02 15.18 -8.77
CA GLN A 32 8.57 15.87 -7.56
C GLN A 32 7.13 15.51 -7.26
N GLU A 33 6.89 14.96 -6.09
CA GLU A 33 5.53 14.61 -5.65
C GLU A 33 4.59 15.81 -5.72
N GLN A 34 5.04 16.98 -5.30
CA GLN A 34 4.20 18.17 -5.24
C GLN A 34 3.64 18.57 -6.61
N LEU A 35 4.39 18.35 -7.69
CA LEU A 35 3.92 18.65 -9.04
C LEU A 35 2.71 17.77 -9.42
N GLY A 36 2.75 16.52 -9.06
CA GLY A 36 1.62 15.60 -9.27
C GLY A 36 0.40 15.98 -8.42
N ILE A 37 0.63 16.36 -7.18
CA ILE A 37 -0.44 16.81 -6.28
C ILE A 37 -1.13 18.06 -6.86
N ASP A 38 -0.35 19.05 -7.27
CA ASP A 38 -0.87 20.31 -7.85
C ASP A 38 -1.64 20.03 -9.14
N PHE A 39 -1.13 19.17 -9.99
CA PHE A 39 -1.79 18.75 -11.22
C PHE A 39 -3.17 18.14 -10.93
N LEU A 40 -3.24 17.21 -9.96
CA LEU A 40 -4.48 16.52 -9.63
C LEU A 40 -5.51 17.46 -8.97
N LYS A 41 -5.07 18.36 -8.11
CA LYS A 41 -5.94 19.39 -7.52
C LYS A 41 -6.57 20.27 -8.61
N THR A 42 -5.79 20.66 -9.60
CA THR A 42 -6.27 21.47 -10.71
C THR A 42 -7.19 20.66 -11.63
N LEU A 43 -6.80 19.44 -11.98
CA LEU A 43 -7.57 18.57 -12.87
C LEU A 43 -8.98 18.31 -12.36
N TYR A 44 -9.11 18.02 -11.08
CA TYR A 44 -10.39 17.72 -10.44
C TYR A 44 -11.07 18.95 -9.83
N ASN A 45 -10.43 20.12 -9.91
CA ASN A 45 -10.93 21.35 -9.30
C ASN A 45 -11.22 21.18 -7.80
N GLU A 46 -10.29 20.55 -7.10
CA GLU A 46 -10.40 20.25 -5.68
C GLU A 46 -9.17 20.74 -4.92
N PRO A 47 -9.07 22.07 -4.64
CA PRO A 47 -7.86 22.66 -4.06
C PRO A 47 -7.55 22.15 -2.65
N ASN A 48 -8.53 21.63 -1.93
CA ASN A 48 -8.35 21.13 -0.56
C ASN A 48 -8.18 19.61 -0.49
N ALA A 49 -8.16 18.92 -1.61
CA ALA A 49 -7.96 17.47 -1.63
C ALA A 49 -6.58 17.11 -1.12
N VAL A 50 -6.48 15.98 -0.43
CA VAL A 50 -5.22 15.45 0.08
C VAL A 50 -4.80 14.27 -0.79
N TRP A 51 -3.66 14.42 -1.43
CA TRP A 51 -3.06 13.39 -2.29
C TRP A 51 -1.69 13.00 -1.74
N LYS A 52 -1.37 11.71 -1.83
CA LYS A 52 -0.05 11.17 -1.48
C LYS A 52 0.42 10.27 -2.60
N GLN A 53 1.67 10.45 -3.02
CA GLN A 53 2.26 9.55 -4.02
C GLN A 53 2.44 8.16 -3.42
N THR A 54 2.14 7.16 -4.24
CA THR A 54 2.37 5.76 -3.93
C THR A 54 3.11 5.13 -5.11
N SER A 55 3.51 3.88 -4.98
CA SER A 55 4.19 3.17 -6.07
C SER A 55 3.57 1.80 -6.25
N TYR A 56 3.10 1.53 -7.44
CA TYR A 56 2.60 0.24 -7.87
C TYR A 56 3.59 -0.91 -7.60
N ASN A 57 4.89 -0.60 -7.61
CA ASN A 57 5.95 -1.59 -7.44
C ASN A 57 6.45 -1.73 -5.99
N THR A 58 5.82 -1.06 -5.03
CA THR A 58 6.28 -1.06 -3.64
C THR A 58 5.41 -1.98 -2.77
N ARG A 59 6.07 -2.88 -2.04
CA ARG A 59 5.44 -3.72 -1.03
C ARG A 59 6.46 -4.07 0.06
N GLY A 60 6.04 -3.95 1.32
CA GLY A 60 6.90 -4.26 2.46
C GLY A 60 8.17 -3.41 2.53
N GLY A 61 8.11 -2.19 1.98
CA GLY A 61 9.25 -1.29 1.94
C GLY A 61 10.25 -1.59 0.83
N ILE A 62 9.91 -2.46 -0.12
CA ILE A 62 10.80 -2.86 -1.21
C ILE A 62 10.14 -2.54 -2.56
N HIS A 63 10.91 -1.98 -3.48
CA HIS A 63 10.51 -1.76 -4.87
C HIS A 63 10.86 -2.98 -5.71
N SER A 64 9.88 -3.59 -6.38
CA SER A 64 10.04 -4.86 -7.11
C SER A 64 11.08 -4.81 -8.24
N SER A 65 11.30 -3.62 -8.81
CA SER A 65 12.27 -3.41 -9.91
C SER A 65 13.56 -2.73 -9.46
N GLY A 66 13.81 -2.67 -8.14
CA GLY A 66 15.02 -2.05 -7.59
C GLY A 66 15.02 -0.53 -7.57
N GLY A 67 13.88 0.13 -7.86
CA GLY A 67 13.73 1.58 -7.77
C GLY A 67 13.53 2.06 -6.34
N THR A 68 13.11 3.32 -6.18
CA THR A 68 12.82 3.91 -4.87
C THR A 68 11.46 3.46 -4.39
N PRO A 69 11.37 2.79 -3.22
CA PRO A 69 10.07 2.44 -2.65
C PRO A 69 9.35 3.68 -2.10
N PHE A 70 8.03 3.71 -2.25
CA PHE A 70 7.20 4.78 -1.71
C PHE A 70 6.29 4.25 -0.61
N ARG A 71 6.41 4.82 0.58
CA ARG A 71 5.47 4.66 1.70
C ARG A 71 5.10 3.20 2.00
N LYS A 72 6.12 2.34 1.96
CA LYS A 72 6.08 0.92 2.37
C LYS A 72 5.23 0.03 1.48
N ASN A 73 4.03 0.43 1.14
CA ASN A 73 3.10 -0.41 0.36
C ASN A 73 2.35 0.43 -0.65
N HIS A 74 2.05 -0.17 -1.80
CA HIS A 74 1.17 0.46 -2.77
C HIS A 74 -0.21 0.71 -2.15
N ALA A 75 -0.72 1.91 -2.34
CA ALA A 75 -2.03 2.29 -1.80
C ALA A 75 -3.16 1.56 -2.53
N GLY A 76 -4.14 1.11 -1.76
CA GLY A 76 -5.40 0.57 -2.27
C GLY A 76 -6.57 1.22 -1.57
N ILE A 77 -7.72 1.24 -2.21
CA ILE A 77 -8.95 1.80 -1.63
C ILE A 77 -9.28 1.08 -0.32
N GLY A 78 -9.56 1.84 0.73
CA GLY A 78 -9.85 1.31 2.06
C GLY A 78 -8.64 1.20 2.97
N MET A 79 -7.43 1.33 2.44
CA MET A 79 -6.22 1.38 3.26
C MET A 79 -6.14 2.72 4.01
N THR A 80 -5.41 2.73 5.11
CA THR A 80 -5.14 3.94 5.89
C THR A 80 -3.73 4.44 5.63
N TYR A 81 -3.59 5.75 5.42
CA TYR A 81 -2.27 6.38 5.43
C TYR A 81 -1.90 6.74 6.86
N ASP A 82 -0.80 6.18 7.35
CA ASP A 82 -0.24 6.48 8.68
C ASP A 82 0.89 7.50 8.51
N SER A 83 0.66 8.73 8.96
CA SER A 83 1.64 9.82 8.80
C SER A 83 2.88 9.64 9.67
N ASN A 84 2.76 8.96 10.81
CA ASN A 84 3.91 8.72 11.71
C ASN A 84 4.88 7.71 11.11
N ARG A 85 4.35 6.70 10.43
CA ARG A 85 5.15 5.69 9.74
C ARG A 85 5.46 6.06 8.30
N ASP A 86 4.78 7.08 7.77
CA ASP A 86 4.78 7.45 6.35
C ASP A 86 4.52 6.21 5.48
N ALA A 87 3.39 5.56 5.72
CA ALA A 87 3.09 4.27 5.12
C ALA A 87 1.60 4.08 4.86
N PHE A 88 1.29 3.33 3.80
CA PHE A 88 -0.07 2.82 3.56
C PHE A 88 -0.21 1.46 4.22
N ILE A 89 -1.24 1.31 5.03
CA ILE A 89 -1.49 0.11 5.83
C ILE A 89 -2.88 -0.41 5.52
N SER A 90 -2.97 -1.69 5.16
CA SER A 90 -4.25 -2.35 4.91
C SER A 90 -5.05 -2.51 6.21
N PRO A 91 -6.39 -2.68 6.11
CA PRO A 91 -7.18 -2.97 7.31
C PRO A 91 -6.65 -4.22 8.00
N LYS A 92 -6.69 -4.22 9.33
CA LYS A 92 -6.26 -5.37 10.14
C LYS A 92 -7.12 -6.59 9.80
N PRO A 93 -6.54 -7.69 9.30
CA PRO A 93 -7.33 -8.82 8.83
C PRO A 93 -7.95 -9.63 9.96
N PHE A 94 -7.26 -9.76 11.11
CA PHE A 94 -7.72 -10.49 12.28
C PHE A 94 -7.20 -9.81 13.55
N ASN A 95 -7.94 -9.91 14.63
CA ASN A 95 -7.59 -9.24 15.89
C ASN A 95 -6.23 -9.69 16.46
N SER A 96 -5.83 -10.95 16.24
CA SER A 96 -4.58 -11.49 16.74
C SER A 96 -3.34 -11.08 15.95
N TRP A 97 -3.53 -10.57 14.72
CA TRP A 97 -2.41 -10.23 13.84
C TRP A 97 -1.70 -8.97 14.33
N ILE A 98 -0.41 -8.90 14.09
CA ILE A 98 0.49 -7.85 14.55
C ILE A 98 1.11 -7.16 13.35
N LEU A 99 1.19 -5.82 13.41
CA LEU A 99 1.84 -5.04 12.35
C LEU A 99 3.36 -5.17 12.47
N ASN A 100 4.00 -5.57 11.38
CA ASN A 100 5.45 -5.50 11.27
C ASN A 100 5.86 -4.05 11.01
N GLU A 101 6.57 -3.43 11.93
CA GLU A 101 6.93 -2.02 11.87
C GLU A 101 7.90 -1.69 10.74
N ASN A 102 8.65 -2.66 10.24
CA ASN A 102 9.61 -2.45 9.15
C ASN A 102 8.94 -2.50 7.78
N THR A 103 7.97 -3.38 7.60
CA THR A 103 7.29 -3.61 6.31
C THR A 103 5.92 -2.95 6.23
N CYS A 104 5.34 -2.61 7.38
CA CYS A 104 3.95 -2.16 7.51
C CYS A 104 2.95 -3.14 6.91
N LEU A 105 3.27 -4.44 7.02
CA LEU A 105 2.39 -5.54 6.67
C LEU A 105 1.91 -6.24 7.94
N TRP A 106 0.70 -6.76 7.91
CA TRP A 106 0.14 -7.53 9.02
C TRP A 106 0.68 -8.95 8.99
N GLU A 107 1.03 -9.47 10.15
CA GLU A 107 1.56 -10.82 10.32
C GLU A 107 0.77 -11.58 11.37
N ALA A 108 0.48 -12.85 11.08
CA ALA A 108 -0.11 -13.75 12.06
C ALA A 108 0.86 -13.95 13.24
N PRO A 109 0.35 -14.20 14.45
CA PRO A 109 1.22 -14.48 15.62
C PRO A 109 2.04 -15.76 15.46
N ILE A 110 1.60 -16.66 14.58
CA ILE A 110 2.31 -17.90 14.24
C ILE A 110 2.64 -17.86 12.75
N PRO A 111 3.92 -18.03 12.35
CA PRO A 111 4.30 -18.04 10.95
C PRO A 111 3.55 -19.10 10.14
N MET A 112 3.15 -18.75 8.91
CA MET A 112 2.56 -19.73 8.01
C MET A 112 3.58 -20.83 7.72
N PRO A 113 3.15 -22.13 7.75
CA PRO A 113 4.08 -23.20 7.42
C PRO A 113 4.65 -23.03 6.02
N THR A 114 5.92 -23.43 5.85
CA THR A 114 6.65 -23.33 4.58
C THR A 114 6.65 -24.65 3.80
N THR A 115 5.79 -25.58 4.19
CA THR A 115 5.64 -26.87 3.50
C THR A 115 5.24 -26.66 2.05
N GLU A 116 5.88 -27.37 1.14
CA GLU A 116 5.51 -27.35 -0.27
C GLU A 116 4.09 -27.91 -0.44
N LEU A 117 3.26 -27.14 -1.15
CA LEU A 117 1.86 -27.46 -1.36
C LEU A 117 1.62 -27.94 -2.80
N GLU A 118 0.61 -28.79 -2.96
CA GLU A 118 0.08 -29.14 -4.28
C GLU A 118 -0.78 -27.99 -4.82
N ASN A 119 -1.05 -27.98 -6.13
CA ASN A 119 -1.74 -26.88 -6.80
C ASN A 119 -3.15 -26.58 -6.26
N ASN A 120 -3.79 -27.57 -5.65
CA ASN A 120 -5.14 -27.48 -5.11
C ASN A 120 -5.15 -27.29 -3.58
N GLN A 121 -3.99 -26.99 -2.99
CA GLN A 121 -3.85 -26.81 -1.55
C GLN A 121 -3.50 -25.38 -1.20
N PHE A 122 -4.01 -24.91 -0.06
CA PHE A 122 -3.63 -23.61 0.51
C PHE A 122 -3.81 -23.62 2.03
N TYR A 123 -3.08 -22.73 2.70
CA TYR A 123 -3.27 -22.49 4.12
C TYR A 123 -4.24 -21.35 4.33
N SER A 124 -5.13 -21.50 5.32
CA SER A 124 -5.99 -20.43 5.80
C SER A 124 -5.82 -20.25 7.29
N TRP A 125 -5.94 -19.00 7.74
CA TRP A 125 -5.82 -18.67 9.16
C TRP A 125 -7.13 -18.97 9.89
N ASP A 126 -7.02 -19.66 11.02
CA ASP A 126 -8.13 -19.91 11.95
C ASP A 126 -7.92 -19.01 13.16
N GLU A 127 -8.68 -17.94 13.23
CA GLU A 127 -8.55 -16.94 14.30
C GLU A 127 -8.96 -17.51 15.66
N GLU A 128 -9.98 -18.33 15.70
CA GLU A 128 -10.48 -18.90 16.95
C GLU A 128 -9.44 -19.78 17.63
N ASN A 129 -8.78 -20.63 16.86
CA ASN A 129 -7.75 -21.55 17.35
C ASN A 129 -6.34 -21.01 17.21
N GLN A 130 -6.18 -19.84 16.57
CA GLN A 130 -4.89 -19.22 16.26
C GLN A 130 -3.91 -20.20 15.63
N SER A 131 -4.34 -20.81 14.53
CA SER A 131 -3.57 -21.81 13.81
C SER A 131 -3.79 -21.72 12.30
N TRP A 132 -2.86 -22.31 11.56
CA TRP A 132 -2.98 -22.42 10.10
C TRP A 132 -3.59 -23.77 9.73
N ASN A 133 -4.66 -23.74 8.97
CA ASN A 133 -5.35 -24.92 8.47
C ASN A 133 -5.01 -25.16 7.00
N LEU A 134 -4.61 -26.38 6.68
CA LEU A 134 -4.42 -26.80 5.30
C LEU A 134 -5.77 -27.16 4.68
N THR A 135 -6.07 -26.54 3.55
CA THR A 135 -7.29 -26.80 2.79
C THR A 135 -6.94 -27.33 1.42
N THR A 136 -7.70 -28.33 0.97
CA THR A 136 -7.61 -28.91 -0.37
C THR A 136 -8.90 -28.65 -1.12
N ILE A 137 -8.81 -28.14 -2.34
CA ILE A 137 -9.98 -27.85 -3.19
C ILE A 137 -10.32 -29.06 -4.05
#